data_72b8627dd0693f477bd5db36f01824f5
#
_entry.id   72b8627dd0693f477bd5db36f01824f5
#
_cell.length_a   1.000
_cell.length_b   1.000
_cell.length_c   1.000
_cell.angle_alpha   90.00
_cell.angle_beta   90.00
_cell.angle_gamma   90.00
#
_symmetry.space_group_name_H-M   'P 1'
#
loop_
_entity.id
_entity.type
_entity.pdbx_description
1 polymer ?
#
loop_
_entity_poly.entity_id
_entity_poly.type
_entity_poly.pdbx_seq_one_letter_code
_entity_poly.pdbx_strand_id
1 'polypeptide(L)'
;MNIRVSNGLKEFLWLLSDVRGGRILDLGPVWQATVNFLIEKHYRISTEDLLRSWKDFLTGEEERLRVTPVGDDGEKISQALLAQKFLETSLQYPEDQFHGVLAWDLFDYFDAELMPRVMERLYSVLHPGGAILALFHSRPPDRFHRYRIVDGQSIELLSAPTLAVHARVFQNREILDLFGKFRSSKTFVGRDQLREGLFLK
;
A
#
# COMPACT_ATOMS: atom_id res chain seq x y z
N MET A 1 22.58 -4.97 5.94
CA MET A 1 21.45 -5.32 5.05
C MET A 1 20.38 -5.99 5.91
N ASN A 2 19.17 -5.47 5.93
CA ASN A 2 18.06 -6.06 6.67
C ASN A 2 17.14 -6.82 5.68
N ILE A 3 17.60 -8.01 5.27
CA ILE A 3 16.88 -8.88 4.34
C ILE A 3 16.09 -9.90 5.14
N ARG A 4 14.82 -10.08 4.77
CA ARG A 4 13.95 -11.11 5.33
C ARG A 4 13.38 -12.02 4.25
N VAL A 5 13.11 -13.26 4.59
CA VAL A 5 12.32 -14.17 3.78
C VAL A 5 10.85 -13.75 3.88
N SER A 6 10.17 -13.65 2.75
CA SER A 6 8.76 -13.30 2.62
C SER A 6 8.00 -14.46 1.96
N ASN A 7 7.27 -15.20 2.78
CA ASN A 7 6.40 -16.26 2.28
C ASN A 7 5.20 -15.68 1.53
N GLY A 8 4.74 -14.49 1.92
CA GLY A 8 3.70 -13.76 1.23
C GLY A 8 4.11 -13.39 -0.19
N LEU A 9 5.34 -12.85 -0.37
CA LEU A 9 5.87 -12.54 -1.71
C LEU A 9 6.00 -13.80 -2.58
N LYS A 10 6.55 -14.88 -2.01
CA LYS A 10 6.68 -16.16 -2.72
C LYS A 10 5.33 -16.65 -3.23
N GLU A 11 4.32 -16.66 -2.37
CA GLU A 11 2.97 -17.10 -2.73
C GLU A 11 2.29 -16.13 -3.71
N PHE A 12 2.47 -14.82 -3.52
CA PHE A 12 1.99 -13.78 -4.44
C PHE A 12 2.51 -13.99 -5.86
N LEU A 13 3.82 -14.20 -6.01
CA LEU A 13 4.43 -14.45 -7.32
C LEU A 13 3.99 -15.79 -7.92
N TRP A 14 3.78 -16.79 -7.08
CA TRP A 14 3.25 -18.08 -7.53
C TRP A 14 1.83 -17.95 -8.08
N LEU A 15 0.96 -17.21 -7.41
CA LEU A 15 -0.42 -16.96 -7.89
C LEU A 15 -0.46 -16.23 -9.24
N LEU A 16 0.55 -15.39 -9.51
CA LEU A 16 0.64 -14.64 -10.75
C LEU A 16 1.44 -15.36 -11.85
N SER A 17 2.03 -16.51 -11.57
CA SER A 17 2.96 -17.19 -12.50
C SER A 17 2.33 -17.58 -13.83
N ASP A 18 1.04 -17.90 -13.84
CA ASP A 18 0.30 -18.30 -15.05
C ASP A 18 -0.22 -17.10 -15.86
N VAL A 19 -0.08 -15.86 -15.32
CA VAL A 19 -0.55 -14.65 -15.96
C VAL A 19 0.57 -14.01 -16.79
N ARG A 20 0.69 -14.43 -18.07
CA ARG A 20 1.68 -13.83 -18.98
C ARG A 20 1.41 -12.35 -19.23
N GLY A 21 2.41 -11.51 -19.03
CA GLY A 21 2.29 -10.06 -19.20
C GLY A 21 1.38 -9.40 -18.17
N GLY A 22 1.19 -10.05 -17.01
CA GLY A 22 0.40 -9.53 -15.90
C GLY A 22 0.88 -8.13 -15.47
N ARG A 23 -0.04 -7.33 -14.97
CA ARG A 23 0.23 -5.98 -14.48
C ARG A 23 0.28 -5.98 -12.97
N ILE A 24 1.33 -5.38 -12.41
CA ILE A 24 1.52 -5.20 -10.96
C ILE A 24 1.54 -3.70 -10.65
N LEU A 25 0.82 -3.31 -9.62
CA LEU A 25 0.87 -1.98 -9.03
C LEU A 25 1.72 -2.05 -7.76
N ASP A 26 2.81 -1.31 -7.71
CA ASP A 26 3.65 -1.13 -6.52
C ASP A 26 3.32 0.23 -5.88
N LEU A 27 2.79 0.20 -4.65
CA LEU A 27 2.39 1.40 -3.89
C LEU A 27 3.51 1.97 -3.03
N GLY A 28 4.71 1.46 -3.19
CA GLY A 28 5.93 1.98 -2.57
C GLY A 28 6.74 2.91 -3.49
N PRO A 29 7.90 3.37 -2.99
CA PRO A 29 8.82 4.16 -3.80
C PRO A 29 9.42 3.32 -4.93
N VAL A 30 9.78 3.98 -6.02
CA VAL A 30 10.41 3.31 -7.16
C VAL A 30 11.79 2.80 -6.79
N TRP A 31 11.95 1.49 -6.77
CA TRP A 31 13.24 0.82 -6.64
C TRP A 31 13.61 0.13 -7.93
N GLN A 32 14.73 0.53 -8.54
CA GLN A 32 15.19 -0.06 -9.81
C GLN A 32 15.35 -1.59 -9.70
N ALA A 33 15.81 -2.08 -8.55
CA ALA A 33 15.96 -3.52 -8.31
C ALA A 33 14.60 -4.26 -8.36
N THR A 34 13.56 -3.72 -7.73
CA THR A 34 12.19 -4.28 -7.78
C THR A 34 11.63 -4.24 -9.20
N VAL A 35 11.82 -3.11 -9.89
CA VAL A 35 11.36 -2.94 -11.28
C VAL A 35 12.03 -3.96 -12.20
N ASN A 36 13.36 -4.08 -12.15
CA ASN A 36 14.11 -5.03 -12.97
C ASN A 36 13.68 -6.48 -12.68
N PHE A 37 13.59 -6.86 -11.41
CA PHE A 37 13.14 -8.19 -11.00
C PHE A 37 11.77 -8.55 -11.57
N LEU A 38 10.80 -7.64 -11.51
CA LEU A 38 9.44 -7.90 -12.02
C LEU A 38 9.40 -7.92 -13.56
N ILE A 39 10.19 -7.07 -14.24
CA ILE A 39 10.32 -7.08 -15.71
C ILE A 39 10.97 -8.39 -16.18
N GLU A 40 12.00 -8.88 -15.51
CA GLU A 40 12.64 -10.18 -15.82
C GLU A 40 11.66 -11.34 -15.69
N LYS A 41 10.66 -11.21 -14.82
CA LYS A 41 9.54 -12.16 -14.71
C LYS A 41 8.38 -11.89 -15.68
N HIS A 42 8.60 -11.01 -16.66
CA HIS A 42 7.63 -10.64 -17.70
C HIS A 42 6.35 -9.93 -17.17
N TYR A 43 6.41 -9.28 -16.01
CA TYR A 43 5.34 -8.41 -15.54
C TYR A 43 5.50 -6.97 -16.06
N ARG A 44 4.37 -6.30 -16.24
CA ARG A 44 4.31 -4.86 -16.44
C ARG A 44 4.09 -4.21 -15.08
N ILE A 45 4.87 -3.19 -14.75
CA ILE A 45 4.80 -2.54 -13.45
C ILE A 45 4.33 -1.10 -13.59
N SER A 46 3.42 -0.69 -12.72
CA SER A 46 3.10 0.69 -12.40
C SER A 46 3.51 0.97 -10.97
N THR A 47 4.06 2.14 -10.70
CA THR A 47 4.52 2.52 -9.37
C THR A 47 3.89 3.84 -8.94
N GLU A 48 3.40 3.89 -7.70
CA GLU A 48 2.82 5.08 -7.09
C GLU A 48 3.14 5.08 -5.60
N ASP A 49 4.12 5.90 -5.14
CA ASP A 49 4.42 6.03 -3.70
C ASP A 49 3.26 6.74 -2.99
N LEU A 50 2.20 5.97 -2.72
CA LEU A 50 0.93 6.50 -2.26
C LEU A 50 1.03 7.18 -0.90
N LEU A 51 1.87 6.67 -0.01
CA LEU A 51 2.06 7.28 1.31
C LEU A 51 2.75 8.64 1.22
N ARG A 52 3.72 8.78 0.34
CA ARG A 52 4.38 10.05 0.07
C ARG A 52 3.42 11.02 -0.59
N SER A 53 2.68 10.58 -1.59
CA SER A 53 1.68 11.39 -2.28
C SER A 53 0.61 11.92 -1.32
N TRP A 54 0.15 11.09 -0.37
CA TRP A 54 -0.78 11.53 0.68
C TRP A 54 -0.20 12.60 1.57
N LYS A 55 1.04 12.43 2.04
CA LYS A 55 1.73 13.44 2.84
C LYS A 55 1.90 14.74 2.10
N ASP A 56 2.38 14.69 0.85
CA ASP A 56 2.61 15.88 0.04
C ASP A 56 1.29 16.62 -0.25
N PHE A 57 0.19 15.87 -0.49
CA PHE A 57 -1.15 16.42 -0.63
C PHE A 57 -1.62 17.16 0.64
N LEU A 58 -1.47 16.55 1.83
CA LEU A 58 -1.84 17.18 3.09
C LEU A 58 -1.06 18.46 3.34
N THR A 59 0.25 18.46 3.08
CA THR A 59 1.11 19.64 3.20
C THR A 59 0.63 20.77 2.27
N GLY A 60 0.29 20.43 1.03
CA GLY A 60 -0.24 21.41 0.06
C GLY A 60 -1.60 21.98 0.47
N GLU A 61 -2.51 21.17 1.03
CA GLU A 61 -3.80 21.66 1.54
C GLU A 61 -3.62 22.57 2.78
N GLU A 62 -2.70 22.24 3.70
CA GLU A 62 -2.36 23.08 4.83
C GLU A 62 -1.78 24.45 4.40
N GLU A 63 -0.87 24.48 3.44
CA GLU A 63 -0.31 25.70 2.88
C GLU A 63 -1.39 26.55 2.19
N ARG A 64 -2.28 25.94 1.43
CA ARG A 64 -3.39 26.63 0.77
C ARG A 64 -4.32 27.29 1.78
N LEU A 65 -4.63 26.62 2.88
CA LEU A 65 -5.46 27.19 3.95
C LEU A 65 -4.79 28.36 4.68
N ARG A 66 -3.46 28.38 4.77
CA ARG A 66 -2.72 29.51 5.39
C ARG A 66 -2.73 30.76 4.52
N VAL A 67 -2.76 30.61 3.20
CA VAL A 67 -2.68 31.72 2.24
C VAL A 67 -4.05 32.29 1.89
N THR A 68 -5.12 31.49 1.98
CA THR A 68 -6.48 31.95 1.71
C THR A 68 -7.02 32.65 2.94
N PRO A 69 -7.40 33.97 2.87
CA PRO A 69 -8.03 34.65 3.99
C PRO A 69 -9.32 33.91 4.35
N VAL A 70 -9.35 33.31 5.52
CA VAL A 70 -10.53 32.61 6.04
C VAL A 70 -11.57 33.70 6.30
N GLY A 71 -12.69 33.69 5.56
CA GLY A 71 -13.89 34.38 5.99
C GLY A 71 -14.28 33.87 7.39
N ASP A 72 -15.03 34.61 8.14
CA ASP A 72 -15.37 34.43 9.56
C ASP A 72 -16.01 33.05 9.91
N ASP A 73 -16.35 32.25 8.92
CA ASP A 73 -16.80 30.85 9.01
C ASP A 73 -15.65 29.88 8.65
N GLY A 74 -14.67 29.76 9.56
CA GLY A 74 -13.53 28.83 9.42
C GLY A 74 -13.97 27.37 9.26
N GLU A 75 -14.38 26.98 8.05
CA GLU A 75 -14.71 25.62 7.71
C GLU A 75 -13.44 24.75 7.85
N LYS A 76 -13.35 24.03 8.96
CA LYS A 76 -12.35 22.96 9.07
C LYS A 76 -12.66 21.93 8.01
N ILE A 77 -11.79 21.82 6.99
CA ILE A 77 -11.93 20.76 5.98
C ILE A 77 -11.92 19.42 6.71
N SER A 78 -12.98 18.64 6.56
CA SER A 78 -13.07 17.32 7.19
C SER A 78 -12.06 16.36 6.60
N GLN A 79 -11.56 15.41 7.41
CA GLN A 79 -10.66 14.34 6.93
C GLN A 79 -11.30 13.54 5.79
N ALA A 80 -12.62 13.32 5.86
CA ALA A 80 -13.37 12.64 4.81
C ALA A 80 -13.31 13.38 3.47
N LEU A 81 -13.39 14.73 3.47
CA LEU A 81 -13.27 15.54 2.27
C LEU A 81 -11.83 15.55 1.72
N LEU A 82 -10.82 15.59 2.60
CA LEU A 82 -9.41 15.47 2.19
C LEU A 82 -9.14 14.11 1.53
N ALA A 83 -9.62 13.03 2.14
CA ALA A 83 -9.50 11.68 1.57
C ALA A 83 -10.18 11.56 0.19
N GLN A 84 -11.37 12.16 0.03
CA GLN A 84 -12.07 12.19 -1.25
C GLN A 84 -11.27 12.94 -2.32
N LYS A 85 -10.83 14.17 -2.03
CA LYS A 85 -10.04 15.00 -2.94
C LYS A 85 -8.73 14.34 -3.36
N PHE A 86 -8.05 13.70 -2.41
CA PHE A 86 -6.82 12.97 -2.71
C PHE A 86 -7.05 11.88 -3.74
N LEU A 87 -8.12 11.10 -3.62
CA LEU A 87 -8.42 10.02 -4.54
C LEU A 87 -8.95 10.49 -5.90
N GLU A 88 -9.32 11.77 -6.05
CA GLU A 88 -9.65 12.35 -7.37
C GLU A 88 -8.41 12.42 -8.29
N THR A 89 -7.21 12.43 -7.72
CA THR A 89 -5.94 12.52 -8.45
C THR A 89 -5.01 11.32 -8.28
N SER A 90 -5.25 10.49 -7.26
CA SER A 90 -4.44 9.31 -6.94
C SER A 90 -5.17 8.02 -7.30
N LEU A 91 -4.43 6.97 -7.63
CA LEU A 91 -4.96 5.66 -8.04
C LEU A 91 -5.94 5.74 -9.22
N GLN A 92 -5.70 6.66 -10.16
CA GLN A 92 -6.54 6.87 -11.34
C GLN A 92 -6.25 5.84 -12.44
N TYR A 93 -6.60 4.60 -12.17
CA TYR A 93 -6.45 3.46 -13.08
C TYR A 93 -7.83 2.91 -13.48
N PRO A 94 -7.97 2.30 -14.66
CA PRO A 94 -9.16 1.55 -15.03
C PRO A 94 -9.48 0.43 -14.04
N GLU A 95 -10.74 0.04 -13.96
CA GLU A 95 -11.15 -1.14 -13.21
C GLU A 95 -10.50 -2.41 -13.77
N ASP A 96 -10.30 -3.39 -12.90
CA ASP A 96 -9.76 -4.72 -13.24
C ASP A 96 -8.42 -4.69 -14.01
N GLN A 97 -7.62 -3.62 -13.84
CA GLN A 97 -6.37 -3.44 -14.58
C GLN A 97 -5.22 -4.30 -14.05
N PHE A 98 -5.12 -4.46 -12.74
CA PHE A 98 -3.95 -5.07 -12.10
C PHE A 98 -4.22 -6.51 -11.66
N HIS A 99 -3.26 -7.40 -11.92
CA HIS A 99 -3.30 -8.79 -11.46
C HIS A 99 -2.67 -8.91 -10.06
N GLY A 100 -1.82 -7.96 -9.68
CA GLY A 100 -1.19 -7.91 -8.37
C GLY A 100 -1.01 -6.49 -7.86
N VAL A 101 -1.11 -6.31 -6.55
CA VAL A 101 -0.81 -5.07 -5.84
C VAL A 101 0.16 -5.36 -4.71
N LEU A 102 1.26 -4.60 -4.65
CA LEU A 102 2.21 -4.58 -3.55
C LEU A 102 1.89 -3.37 -2.69
N ALA A 103 1.17 -3.57 -1.59
CA ALA A 103 0.72 -2.50 -0.72
C ALA A 103 1.71 -2.21 0.44
N TRP A 104 2.69 -3.11 0.66
CA TRP A 104 3.65 -3.02 1.76
C TRP A 104 2.94 -2.77 3.11
N ASP A 105 3.50 -1.94 3.99
CA ASP A 105 2.91 -1.57 5.27
C ASP A 105 2.04 -0.29 5.21
N LEU A 106 1.56 0.04 4.01
CA LEU A 106 0.82 1.27 3.71
C LEU A 106 -0.38 1.50 4.63
N PHE A 107 -1.14 0.44 4.93
CA PHE A 107 -2.36 0.53 5.73
C PHE A 107 -2.09 0.94 7.18
N ASP A 108 -0.92 0.62 7.71
CA ASP A 108 -0.54 1.00 9.08
C ASP A 108 -0.44 2.53 9.26
N TYR A 109 -0.31 3.29 8.16
CA TYR A 109 -0.09 4.74 8.17
C TYR A 109 -1.28 5.56 7.70
N PHE A 110 -2.34 4.94 7.23
CA PHE A 110 -3.55 5.65 6.81
C PHE A 110 -4.52 5.86 7.97
N ASP A 111 -5.18 7.02 7.97
CA ASP A 111 -6.24 7.32 8.90
C ASP A 111 -7.53 6.53 8.60
N ALA A 112 -8.49 6.61 9.52
CA ALA A 112 -9.74 5.87 9.44
C ALA A 112 -10.64 6.29 8.27
N GLU A 113 -10.46 7.51 7.74
CA GLU A 113 -11.27 8.03 6.63
C GLU A 113 -10.69 7.68 5.27
N LEU A 114 -9.36 7.75 5.14
CA LEU A 114 -8.68 7.45 3.89
C LEU A 114 -8.61 5.94 3.62
N MET A 115 -8.31 5.13 4.64
CA MET A 115 -8.02 3.71 4.48
C MET A 115 -9.15 2.92 3.80
N PRO A 116 -10.45 3.04 4.18
CA PRO A 116 -11.53 2.30 3.51
C PRO A 116 -11.68 2.70 2.04
N ARG A 117 -11.48 3.98 1.73
CA ARG A 117 -11.59 4.52 0.37
C ARG A 117 -10.47 4.02 -0.52
N VAL A 118 -9.23 4.00 -0.01
CA VAL A 118 -8.08 3.40 -0.71
C VAL A 118 -8.34 1.92 -0.94
N MET A 119 -8.81 1.19 0.08
CA MET A 119 -9.13 -0.23 -0.04
C MET A 119 -10.19 -0.50 -1.13
N GLU A 120 -11.25 0.29 -1.15
CA GLU A 120 -12.30 0.16 -2.16
C GLU A 120 -11.76 0.42 -3.56
N ARG A 121 -10.89 1.44 -3.69
CA ARG A 121 -10.26 1.76 -4.96
C ARG A 121 -9.30 0.66 -5.41
N LEU A 122 -8.49 0.11 -4.51
CA LEU A 122 -7.62 -1.02 -4.82
C LEU A 122 -8.40 -2.27 -5.22
N TYR A 123 -9.53 -2.52 -4.56
CA TYR A 123 -10.42 -3.62 -4.95
C TYR A 123 -11.00 -3.40 -6.35
N SER A 124 -11.41 -2.17 -6.72
CA SER A 124 -11.93 -1.85 -8.05
C SER A 124 -10.87 -2.08 -9.16
N VAL A 125 -9.64 -1.59 -8.96
CA VAL A 125 -8.58 -1.70 -9.99
C VAL A 125 -7.93 -3.08 -10.08
N LEU A 126 -8.15 -3.93 -9.07
CA LEU A 126 -7.64 -5.30 -9.05
C LEU A 126 -8.52 -6.21 -9.90
N HIS A 127 -7.90 -6.97 -10.81
CA HIS A 127 -8.57 -7.95 -11.68
C HIS A 127 -9.22 -9.07 -10.84
N PRO A 128 -10.38 -9.61 -11.24
CA PRO A 128 -10.92 -10.83 -10.63
C PRO A 128 -9.89 -11.97 -10.65
N GLY A 129 -9.60 -12.55 -9.48
CA GLY A 129 -8.52 -13.51 -9.29
C GLY A 129 -7.15 -12.88 -9.05
N GLY A 130 -7.05 -11.57 -9.07
CA GLY A 130 -5.83 -10.84 -8.67
C GLY A 130 -5.61 -10.86 -7.15
N ALA A 131 -4.40 -10.51 -6.72
CA ALA A 131 -3.97 -10.57 -5.33
C ALA A 131 -3.36 -9.26 -4.82
N ILE A 132 -3.60 -8.96 -3.55
CA ILE A 132 -2.89 -7.90 -2.81
C ILE A 132 -1.95 -8.56 -1.80
N LEU A 133 -0.68 -8.17 -1.82
CA LEU A 133 0.27 -8.44 -0.75
C LEU A 133 0.40 -7.19 0.12
N ALA A 134 0.07 -7.31 1.41
CA ALA A 134 0.21 -6.26 2.39
C ALA A 134 1.02 -6.73 3.60
N LEU A 135 1.72 -5.80 4.23
CA LEU A 135 2.48 -6.02 5.45
C LEU A 135 1.81 -5.25 6.59
N PHE A 136 1.85 -5.81 7.80
CA PHE A 136 1.30 -5.20 8.99
C PHE A 136 2.24 -5.36 10.17
N HIS A 137 2.54 -4.28 10.86
CA HIS A 137 3.33 -4.35 12.08
C HIS A 137 2.52 -4.97 13.22
N SER A 138 3.14 -5.87 14.00
CA SER A 138 2.53 -6.46 15.20
C SER A 138 2.66 -5.57 16.42
N ARG A 139 3.55 -4.57 16.36
CA ARG A 139 3.75 -3.50 17.34
C ARG A 139 4.23 -2.24 16.59
N PRO A 140 4.14 -1.04 17.19
CA PRO A 140 4.66 0.17 16.57
C PRO A 140 6.11 -0.01 16.14
N PRO A 141 6.49 0.29 14.89
CA PRO A 141 7.86 0.15 14.43
C PRO A 141 8.74 1.22 15.07
N ASP A 142 9.97 0.85 15.48
CA ASP A 142 10.94 1.78 16.03
C ASP A 142 11.46 2.79 15.00
N ARG A 143 11.39 2.42 13.72
CA ARG A 143 11.85 3.22 12.59
C ARG A 143 10.91 3.04 11.40
N PHE A 144 10.79 4.08 10.61
CA PHE A 144 10.10 4.01 9.34
C PHE A 144 10.95 3.25 8.31
N HIS A 145 10.33 2.30 7.61
CA HIS A 145 10.98 1.47 6.60
C HIS A 145 10.33 1.65 5.25
N ARG A 146 11.11 1.38 4.22
CA ARG A 146 10.68 1.15 2.85
C ARG A 146 11.13 -0.24 2.42
N TYR A 147 10.44 -0.81 1.47
CA TYR A 147 10.64 -2.19 1.07
C TYR A 147 11.07 -2.28 -0.38
N ARG A 148 11.97 -3.21 -0.68
CA ARG A 148 12.29 -3.57 -2.07
C ARG A 148 12.40 -5.08 -2.20
N ILE A 149 12.06 -5.59 -3.38
CA ILE A 149 12.24 -7.01 -3.72
C ILE A 149 13.72 -7.25 -4.03
N VAL A 150 14.28 -8.28 -3.42
CA VAL A 150 15.65 -8.75 -3.67
C VAL A 150 15.61 -9.94 -4.62
N ASP A 151 14.72 -10.89 -4.37
CA ASP A 151 14.49 -12.08 -5.17
C ASP A 151 13.05 -12.59 -4.99
N GLY A 152 12.72 -13.76 -5.56
CA GLY A 152 11.38 -14.35 -5.54
C GLY A 152 10.81 -14.73 -4.18
N GLN A 153 11.59 -14.58 -3.11
CA GLN A 153 11.19 -14.92 -1.74
C GLN A 153 11.80 -14.01 -0.68
N SER A 154 12.49 -12.94 -1.08
CA SER A 154 13.22 -12.07 -0.15
C SER A 154 12.90 -10.61 -0.40
N ILE A 155 12.63 -9.88 0.67
CA ILE A 155 12.48 -8.43 0.68
C ILE A 155 13.54 -7.81 1.59
N GLU A 156 14.02 -6.63 1.22
CA GLU A 156 14.91 -5.83 2.05
C GLU A 156 14.14 -4.66 2.67
N LEU A 157 14.36 -4.46 3.97
CA LEU A 157 13.87 -3.32 4.72
C LEU A 157 14.93 -2.24 4.75
N LEU A 158 14.62 -1.10 4.16
CA LEU A 158 15.50 0.05 4.06
C LEU A 158 15.01 1.12 5.03
N SER A 159 15.84 1.52 6.00
CA SER A 159 15.51 2.64 6.87
C SER A 159 15.34 3.91 6.02
N ALA A 160 14.28 4.63 6.24
CA ALA A 160 13.96 5.86 5.51
C ALA A 160 13.57 6.98 6.48
N PRO A 161 13.71 8.26 6.08
CA PRO A 161 13.19 9.37 6.86
C PRO A 161 11.71 9.20 7.14
N THR A 162 11.30 9.45 8.36
CA THR A 162 9.90 9.36 8.79
C THR A 162 9.05 10.34 8.00
N LEU A 163 7.92 9.89 7.49
CA LEU A 163 6.93 10.74 6.83
C LEU A 163 6.02 11.48 7.82
N ALA A 164 6.40 11.55 9.10
CA ALA A 164 5.64 12.21 10.18
C ALA A 164 4.18 11.71 10.33
N VAL A 165 3.95 10.43 10.09
CA VAL A 165 2.66 9.76 10.28
C VAL A 165 2.79 8.72 11.40
N HIS A 166 1.75 8.62 12.22
CA HIS A 166 1.69 7.62 13.28
C HIS A 166 1.27 6.27 12.70
N ALA A 167 2.07 5.23 12.94
CA ALA A 167 1.71 3.88 12.59
C ALA A 167 0.59 3.37 13.52
N ARG A 168 -0.45 2.80 12.93
CA ARG A 168 -1.48 2.03 13.63
C ARG A 168 -1.07 0.57 13.66
N VAL A 169 -1.35 -0.12 14.76
CA VAL A 169 -1.17 -1.57 14.87
C VAL A 169 -2.53 -2.24 14.77
N PHE A 170 -2.74 -3.01 13.72
CA PHE A 170 -3.98 -3.73 13.49
C PHE A 170 -4.01 -5.05 14.25
N GLN A 171 -5.16 -5.36 14.87
CA GLN A 171 -5.45 -6.72 15.33
C GLN A 171 -5.82 -7.61 14.14
N ASN A 172 -5.64 -8.93 14.27
CA ASN A 172 -5.96 -9.86 13.18
C ASN A 172 -7.40 -9.72 12.68
N ARG A 173 -8.36 -9.48 13.58
CA ARG A 173 -9.75 -9.28 13.22
C ARG A 173 -9.94 -8.02 12.37
N GLU A 174 -9.31 -6.92 12.73
CA GLU A 174 -9.39 -5.67 11.99
C GLU A 174 -8.83 -5.82 10.56
N ILE A 175 -7.75 -6.60 10.39
CA ILE A 175 -7.20 -6.93 9.07
C ILE A 175 -8.22 -7.73 8.26
N LEU A 176 -8.83 -8.76 8.86
CA LEU A 176 -9.83 -9.56 8.17
C LEU A 176 -11.08 -8.74 7.80
N ASP A 177 -11.52 -7.84 8.68
CA ASP A 177 -12.65 -6.95 8.42
C ASP A 177 -12.33 -5.96 7.28
N LEU A 178 -11.09 -5.40 7.25
CA LEU A 178 -10.63 -4.51 6.18
C LEU A 178 -10.65 -5.19 4.80
N PHE A 179 -10.30 -6.47 4.75
CA PHE A 179 -10.27 -7.27 3.52
C PHE A 179 -11.50 -8.18 3.37
N GLY A 180 -12.60 -7.88 4.04
CA GLY A 180 -13.81 -8.72 4.08
C GLY A 180 -14.49 -8.93 2.72
N LYS A 181 -14.23 -8.06 1.71
CA LYS A 181 -14.71 -8.23 0.33
C LYS A 181 -13.91 -9.27 -0.47
N PHE A 182 -12.71 -9.64 0.00
CA PHE A 182 -11.86 -10.59 -0.70
C PHE A 182 -12.31 -12.03 -0.44
N ARG A 183 -12.29 -12.87 -1.46
CA ARG A 183 -12.79 -14.26 -1.36
C ARG A 183 -11.92 -15.16 -0.50
N SER A 184 -10.62 -14.85 -0.38
CA SER A 184 -9.72 -15.60 0.49
C SER A 184 -8.57 -14.74 0.99
N SER A 185 -8.04 -15.13 2.16
CA SER A 185 -6.89 -14.51 2.78
C SER A 185 -5.93 -15.56 3.32
N LYS A 186 -4.62 -15.31 3.21
CA LYS A 186 -3.57 -16.06 3.89
C LYS A 186 -2.73 -15.09 4.70
N THR A 187 -2.37 -15.47 5.92
CA THR A 187 -1.49 -14.68 6.78
C THR A 187 -0.23 -15.48 7.10
N PHE A 188 0.92 -14.84 6.95
CA PHE A 188 2.22 -15.39 7.32
C PHE A 188 2.80 -14.53 8.43
N VAL A 189 3.20 -15.17 9.53
CA VAL A 189 3.75 -14.50 10.71
C VAL A 189 5.24 -14.80 10.77
N GLY A 190 6.06 -13.75 10.64
CA GLY A 190 7.51 -13.83 10.83
C GLY A 190 7.91 -13.65 12.29
N ARG A 191 9.20 -13.93 12.61
CA ARG A 191 9.77 -13.68 13.92
C ARG A 191 10.10 -12.19 14.16
N ASP A 192 10.08 -11.39 13.13
CA ASP A 192 10.48 -9.97 13.07
C ASP A 192 9.32 -8.99 13.30
N GLN A 193 8.21 -9.49 13.84
CA GLN A 193 7.01 -8.69 14.18
C GLN A 193 6.31 -8.03 12.99
N LEU A 194 6.61 -8.48 11.79
CA LEU A 194 5.93 -8.08 10.58
C LEU A 194 5.09 -9.26 10.07
N ARG A 195 3.79 -9.07 9.99
CA ARG A 195 2.83 -10.02 9.43
C ARG A 195 2.64 -9.72 7.96
N GLU A 196 2.56 -10.74 7.14
CA GLU A 196 2.26 -10.63 5.73
C GLU A 196 0.83 -11.12 5.49
N GLY A 197 0.03 -10.31 4.83
CA GLY A 197 -1.32 -10.68 4.40
C GLY A 197 -1.37 -10.80 2.88
N LEU A 198 -1.91 -11.90 2.39
CA LEU A 198 -2.17 -12.13 0.98
C LEU A 198 -3.66 -12.30 0.77
N PHE A 199 -4.27 -11.44 -0.03
CA PHE A 199 -5.72 -11.34 -0.21
C PHE A 199 -6.08 -11.48 -1.68
N LEU A 200 -7.00 -12.40 -1.99
CA LEU A 200 -7.47 -12.70 -3.34
C LEU A 200 -8.85 -12.07 -3.61
N LYS A 201 -8.98 -11.35 -4.73
CA LYS A 201 -10.26 -10.88 -5.25
C LYS A 201 -11.08 -11.98 -5.92
#